data_de3b2136af3c150e778b6eb47a985b1b
#
_entry.id   de3b2136af3c150e778b6eb47a985b1b
#
_cell.length_a   1.000
_cell.length_b   1.000
_cell.length_c   1.000
_cell.angle_alpha   90.00
_cell.angle_beta   90.00
_cell.angle_gamma   90.00
#
_symmetry.space_group_name_H-M   'P 1'
#
loop_
_entity.id
_entity.type
_entity.pdbx_description
1 polymer ?
#
loop_
_entity_poly.entity_id
_entity_poly.type
_entity_poly.pdbx_seq_one_letter_code
_entity_poly.pdbx_strand_id
1 'polypeptide(L)'
;MPLFVSYQYRLCKFLVTAIGKVGDMKSDKSAALLLLGAAALGLILANSLIGPWLLDLKSTYIALEPLNLKLTVEHWVSDLILATFFLVAGLELKYELSLGVLSRFSTALVPVVAGVGGIMIPALIYSAFNWGTPYMVGWPIPVATDIAFALGVLAIFGRGLPKSARVFLLALAIFDDLVAISIIAIFYTDSLAMEWLFAAALILAAHAIAERIPKLPIVAIRFASFILVWYAVYQSGVHATVAGVALGLIIPATRAHSLVGKLQPWTNTIALPLFAFFAVAITLPTFETEISSVFTGIAIALPVGKIVGITLFALAANAIAQKDARLPLQLPDFAAVAGLAGIGFTVSMLMTNLAFESIPEIRAEATLAVIVGSLASLAFGAYLAQLRGRHYKKTANQ
;
A
#
# COMPACT_ATOMS: atom_id res chain seq x y z
N MET A 1 -16.90 5.29 36.73
CA MET A 1 -15.63 4.58 36.63
C MET A 1 -15.73 3.05 36.37
N PRO A 2 -16.63 2.25 36.98
CA PRO A 2 -16.67 0.80 36.70
C PRO A 2 -17.18 0.41 35.30
N LEU A 3 -18.05 1.18 34.66
CA LEU A 3 -18.56 0.92 33.32
C LEU A 3 -17.52 1.09 32.22
N PHE A 4 -16.59 2.03 32.38
CA PHE A 4 -15.51 2.32 31.42
C PHE A 4 -14.48 1.19 31.36
N VAL A 5 -14.08 0.64 32.53
CA VAL A 5 -13.17 -0.50 32.63
C VAL A 5 -13.80 -1.78 32.06
N SER A 6 -15.10 -1.98 32.27
CA SER A 6 -15.84 -3.12 31.69
C SER A 6 -15.94 -3.06 30.18
N TYR A 7 -16.07 -1.86 29.61
CA TYR A 7 -16.12 -1.64 28.16
C TYR A 7 -14.75 -1.87 27.51
N GLN A 8 -13.67 -1.35 28.13
CA GLN A 8 -12.30 -1.61 27.70
C GLN A 8 -11.94 -3.10 27.73
N TYR A 9 -12.33 -3.81 28.77
CA TYR A 9 -12.12 -5.26 28.89
C TYR A 9 -12.87 -6.04 27.81
N ARG A 10 -14.12 -5.66 27.51
CA ARG A 10 -14.92 -6.28 26.43
C ARG A 10 -14.35 -5.99 25.05
N LEU A 11 -13.89 -4.76 24.81
CA LEU A 11 -13.25 -4.37 23.54
C LEU A 11 -11.92 -5.10 23.35
N CYS A 12 -11.08 -5.14 24.39
CA CYS A 12 -9.83 -5.87 24.39
C CYS A 12 -10.05 -7.39 24.18
N LYS A 13 -11.05 -7.96 24.83
CA LYS A 13 -11.42 -9.38 24.65
C LYS A 13 -12.01 -9.65 23.27
N PHE A 14 -12.79 -8.72 22.71
CA PHE A 14 -13.28 -8.81 21.32
C PHE A 14 -12.13 -8.74 20.32
N LEU A 15 -11.19 -7.81 20.48
CA LEU A 15 -9.99 -7.68 19.65
C LEU A 15 -9.10 -8.93 19.78
N VAL A 16 -8.84 -9.43 20.99
CA VAL A 16 -8.05 -10.65 21.22
C VAL A 16 -8.76 -11.88 20.65
N THR A 17 -10.09 -11.96 20.75
CA THR A 17 -10.87 -13.08 20.18
C THR A 17 -10.96 -13.00 18.66
N ALA A 18 -11.05 -11.78 18.10
CA ALA A 18 -10.95 -11.54 16.67
C ALA A 18 -9.56 -11.94 16.14
N ILE A 19 -8.48 -11.53 16.84
CA ILE A 19 -7.09 -11.91 16.52
C ILE A 19 -6.89 -13.44 16.67
N GLY A 20 -7.48 -14.09 17.66
CA GLY A 20 -7.36 -15.54 17.87
C GLY A 20 -8.06 -16.40 16.79
N LYS A 21 -9.09 -15.87 16.10
CA LYS A 21 -9.74 -16.51 14.93
C LYS A 21 -8.99 -16.27 13.60
N VAL A 22 -7.97 -15.44 13.61
CA VAL A 22 -7.20 -15.01 12.43
C VAL A 22 -6.28 -16.11 11.90
N GLY A 23 -5.99 -17.17 12.67
CA GLY A 23 -5.11 -18.27 12.25
C GLY A 23 -5.59 -19.07 11.02
N ASP A 24 -6.87 -18.96 10.63
CA ASP A 24 -7.46 -19.64 9.47
C ASP A 24 -7.68 -18.72 8.23
N MET A 25 -7.28 -17.45 8.29
CA MET A 25 -7.54 -16.45 7.25
C MET A 25 -6.46 -16.47 6.15
N LYS A 26 -6.41 -17.53 5.34
CA LYS A 26 -5.46 -17.70 4.21
C LYS A 26 -5.94 -17.10 2.87
N SER A 27 -7.05 -16.35 2.84
CA SER A 27 -7.67 -15.87 1.61
C SER A 27 -7.53 -14.35 1.47
N ASP A 28 -7.17 -13.87 0.28
CA ASP A 28 -7.11 -12.43 -0.09
C ASP A 28 -8.41 -11.69 0.27
N LYS A 29 -9.55 -12.39 0.26
CA LYS A 29 -10.87 -11.84 0.62
C LYS A 29 -10.98 -11.45 2.09
N SER A 30 -10.50 -12.33 2.97
CA SER A 30 -10.57 -12.08 4.41
C SER A 30 -9.66 -10.96 4.83
N ALA A 31 -8.49 -10.84 4.18
CA ALA A 31 -7.57 -9.72 4.38
C ALA A 31 -8.21 -8.38 3.99
N ALA A 32 -8.83 -8.31 2.80
CA ALA A 32 -9.51 -7.10 2.35
C ALA A 32 -10.69 -6.70 3.26
N LEU A 33 -11.48 -7.65 3.75
CA LEU A 33 -12.58 -7.39 4.68
C LEU A 33 -12.08 -6.92 6.05
N LEU A 34 -10.99 -7.49 6.54
CA LEU A 34 -10.38 -7.08 7.80
C LEU A 34 -9.83 -5.65 7.72
N LEU A 35 -9.17 -5.34 6.60
CA LEU A 35 -8.63 -4.01 6.32
C LEU A 35 -9.74 -2.96 6.28
N LEU A 36 -10.83 -3.21 5.53
CA LEU A 36 -12.02 -2.35 5.51
C LEU A 36 -12.65 -2.18 6.89
N GLY A 37 -12.81 -3.28 7.61
CA GLY A 37 -13.39 -3.28 8.95
C GLY A 37 -12.55 -2.45 9.92
N ALA A 38 -11.22 -2.58 9.88
CA ALA A 38 -10.30 -1.80 10.70
C ALA A 38 -10.38 -0.29 10.38
N ALA A 39 -10.40 0.06 9.10
CA ALA A 39 -10.54 1.45 8.67
C ALA A 39 -11.89 2.05 9.08
N ALA A 40 -12.99 1.34 8.82
CA ALA A 40 -14.32 1.78 9.23
C ALA A 40 -14.40 1.98 10.76
N LEU A 41 -13.80 1.03 11.51
CA LEU A 41 -13.73 1.12 12.97
C LEU A 41 -12.94 2.35 13.43
N GLY A 42 -11.77 2.61 12.82
CA GLY A 42 -10.95 3.80 13.10
C GLY A 42 -11.72 5.10 12.90
N LEU A 43 -12.40 5.24 11.76
CA LEU A 43 -13.20 6.42 11.43
C LEU A 43 -14.39 6.60 12.38
N ILE A 44 -15.14 5.53 12.65
CA ILE A 44 -16.32 5.56 13.54
C ILE A 44 -15.89 5.91 14.96
N LEU A 45 -14.82 5.30 15.48
CA LEU A 45 -14.36 5.55 16.84
C LEU A 45 -13.80 6.95 17.00
N ALA A 46 -13.04 7.47 16.02
CA ALA A 46 -12.52 8.83 16.04
C ALA A 46 -13.63 9.91 16.08
N ASN A 47 -14.81 9.60 15.53
CA ASN A 47 -15.97 10.48 15.49
C ASN A 47 -17.08 10.11 16.49
N SER A 48 -16.73 9.30 17.48
CA SER A 48 -17.61 8.90 18.59
C SER A 48 -17.26 9.62 19.90
N LEU A 49 -17.98 9.32 20.97
CA LEU A 49 -17.70 9.86 22.32
C LEU A 49 -16.28 9.56 22.82
N ILE A 50 -15.63 8.50 22.33
CA ILE A 50 -14.24 8.16 22.68
C ILE A 50 -13.23 8.74 21.71
N GLY A 51 -13.69 9.50 20.71
CA GLY A 51 -12.83 10.09 19.67
C GLY A 51 -11.68 10.93 20.22
N PRO A 52 -11.93 11.89 21.14
CA PRO A 52 -10.86 12.69 21.73
C PRO A 52 -9.77 11.85 22.41
N TRP A 53 -10.15 10.79 23.13
CA TRP A 53 -9.21 9.86 23.75
C TRP A 53 -8.40 9.08 22.69
N LEU A 54 -9.04 8.62 21.61
CA LEU A 54 -8.36 7.88 20.54
C LEU A 54 -7.35 8.78 19.81
N LEU A 55 -7.71 10.02 19.52
CA LEU A 55 -6.83 10.98 18.87
C LEU A 55 -5.66 11.40 19.76
N ASP A 56 -5.88 11.54 21.07
CA ASP A 56 -4.81 11.78 22.04
C ASP A 56 -3.86 10.58 22.13
N LEU A 57 -4.40 9.35 22.22
CA LEU A 57 -3.61 8.11 22.16
C LEU A 57 -2.74 8.06 20.89
N LYS A 58 -3.33 8.37 19.73
CA LYS A 58 -2.64 8.39 18.43
C LYS A 58 -1.45 9.34 18.44
N SER A 59 -1.59 10.51 19.05
CA SER A 59 -0.58 11.57 19.15
C SER A 59 0.38 11.40 20.34
N THR A 60 0.13 10.43 21.24
CA THR A 60 0.98 10.18 22.40
C THR A 60 2.37 9.72 21.97
N TYR A 61 3.41 10.38 22.50
CA TYR A 61 4.80 10.04 22.23
C TYR A 61 5.26 8.85 23.08
N ILE A 62 5.90 7.88 22.41
CA ILE A 62 6.66 6.81 23.05
C ILE A 62 8.13 7.09 22.75
N ALA A 63 8.89 7.49 23.78
CA ALA A 63 10.29 7.84 23.65
C ALA A 63 11.18 6.70 24.18
N LEU A 64 12.21 6.33 23.40
CA LEU A 64 13.32 5.48 23.80
C LEU A 64 14.59 6.36 23.80
N GLU A 65 14.76 7.13 24.87
CA GLU A 65 15.83 8.13 25.00
C GLU A 65 17.24 7.61 24.67
N PRO A 66 17.65 6.40 25.12
CA PRO A 66 18.99 5.89 24.80
C PRO A 66 19.25 5.68 23.31
N LEU A 67 18.18 5.56 22.50
CA LEU A 67 18.24 5.34 21.05
C LEU A 67 17.91 6.58 20.25
N ASN A 68 17.67 7.72 20.93
CA ASN A 68 17.19 8.95 20.29
C ASN A 68 15.95 8.72 19.41
N LEU A 69 15.05 7.81 19.85
CA LEU A 69 13.78 7.51 19.21
C LEU A 69 12.65 8.18 19.96
N LYS A 70 11.95 9.11 19.33
CA LYS A 70 10.78 9.77 19.88
C LYS A 70 9.67 9.80 18.82
N LEU A 71 8.84 8.79 18.82
CA LEU A 71 7.77 8.60 17.86
C LEU A 71 6.41 8.60 18.54
N THR A 72 5.39 9.13 17.86
CA THR A 72 4.00 8.95 18.30
C THR A 72 3.55 7.50 18.08
N VAL A 73 2.45 7.09 18.71
CA VAL A 73 1.85 5.77 18.46
C VAL A 73 1.55 5.58 16.97
N GLU A 74 1.04 6.61 16.29
CA GLU A 74 0.82 6.59 14.84
C GLU A 74 2.11 6.32 14.06
N HIS A 75 3.21 7.02 14.39
CA HIS A 75 4.48 6.84 13.72
C HIS A 75 5.13 5.48 14.00
N TRP A 76 4.97 4.91 15.21
CA TRP A 76 5.40 3.54 15.46
C TRP A 76 4.69 2.53 14.55
N VAL A 77 3.41 2.77 14.25
CA VAL A 77 2.64 1.91 13.34
C VAL A 77 3.02 2.15 11.89
N SER A 78 3.15 3.41 11.45
CA SER A 78 3.46 3.76 10.06
C SER A 78 4.91 3.49 9.67
N ASP A 79 5.86 3.56 10.60
CA ASP A 79 7.28 3.48 10.29
C ASP A 79 7.86 2.09 10.57
N LEU A 80 7.52 1.47 11.71
CA LEU A 80 8.06 0.16 12.07
C LEU A 80 7.15 -0.99 11.64
N ILE A 81 5.86 -0.92 11.99
CA ILE A 81 4.95 -2.05 11.71
C ILE A 81 4.69 -2.14 10.20
N LEU A 82 4.42 -1.00 9.55
CA LEU A 82 4.22 -0.97 8.10
C LEU A 82 5.51 -1.31 7.32
N ALA A 83 6.72 -1.08 7.88
CA ALA A 83 7.96 -1.53 7.25
C ALA A 83 8.00 -3.05 7.05
N THR A 84 7.26 -3.85 7.85
CA THR A 84 7.13 -5.30 7.62
C THR A 84 6.32 -5.60 6.36
N PHE A 85 5.30 -4.80 6.03
CA PHE A 85 4.59 -4.88 4.76
C PHE A 85 5.53 -4.53 3.60
N PHE A 86 6.31 -3.47 3.73
CA PHE A 86 7.28 -3.08 2.70
C PHE A 86 8.43 -4.09 2.56
N LEU A 87 8.77 -4.85 3.61
CA LEU A 87 9.67 -6.00 3.48
C LEU A 87 9.06 -7.07 2.58
N VAL A 88 7.77 -7.37 2.74
CA VAL A 88 7.07 -8.33 1.86
C VAL A 88 7.02 -7.81 0.43
N ALA A 89 6.68 -6.54 0.22
CA ALA A 89 6.69 -5.91 -1.10
C ALA A 89 8.08 -5.96 -1.77
N GLY A 90 9.16 -5.72 -1.00
CA GLY A 90 10.54 -5.85 -1.49
C GLY A 90 10.91 -7.29 -1.86
N LEU A 91 10.43 -8.29 -1.11
CA LEU A 91 10.60 -9.71 -1.44
C LEU A 91 9.84 -10.10 -2.71
N GLU A 92 8.59 -9.65 -2.87
CA GLU A 92 7.78 -9.86 -4.07
C GLU A 92 8.44 -9.21 -5.28
N LEU A 93 8.88 -7.96 -5.15
CA LEU A 93 9.60 -7.25 -6.19
C LEU A 93 10.90 -8.00 -6.59
N LYS A 94 11.68 -8.47 -5.59
CA LYS A 94 12.89 -9.29 -5.85
C LYS A 94 12.57 -10.54 -6.63
N TYR A 95 11.50 -11.23 -6.27
CA TYR A 95 11.06 -12.43 -6.97
C TYR A 95 10.63 -12.11 -8.40
N GLU A 96 9.77 -11.10 -8.60
CA GLU A 96 9.25 -10.71 -9.91
C GLU A 96 10.34 -10.23 -10.87
N LEU A 97 11.31 -9.43 -10.39
CA LEU A 97 12.45 -8.97 -11.18
C LEU A 97 13.42 -10.09 -11.56
N SER A 98 13.51 -11.15 -10.74
CA SER A 98 14.50 -12.21 -10.95
C SER A 98 13.93 -13.46 -11.65
N LEU A 99 12.70 -13.84 -11.31
CA LEU A 99 12.10 -15.13 -11.70
C LEU A 99 10.66 -14.98 -12.22
N GLY A 100 10.01 -13.85 -11.98
CA GLY A 100 8.62 -13.60 -12.33
C GLY A 100 8.41 -12.92 -13.68
N VAL A 101 7.24 -12.30 -13.86
CA VAL A 101 6.81 -11.65 -15.11
C VAL A 101 7.72 -10.48 -15.49
N LEU A 102 8.22 -9.73 -14.50
CA LEU A 102 9.10 -8.57 -14.70
C LEU A 102 10.56 -8.96 -15.02
N SER A 103 10.92 -10.25 -14.96
CA SER A 103 12.28 -10.72 -15.24
C SER A 103 12.68 -10.65 -16.72
N ARG A 104 11.71 -10.62 -17.63
CA ARG A 104 11.95 -10.53 -19.08
C ARG A 104 11.30 -9.26 -19.63
N PHE A 105 12.06 -8.49 -20.39
CA PHE A 105 11.57 -7.24 -20.99
C PHE A 105 10.29 -7.42 -21.81
N SER A 106 10.19 -8.51 -22.56
CA SER A 106 9.02 -8.81 -23.39
C SER A 106 7.73 -8.95 -22.59
N THR A 107 7.76 -9.68 -21.47
CA THR A 107 6.60 -9.90 -20.61
C THR A 107 6.31 -8.73 -19.66
N ALA A 108 7.35 -7.96 -19.30
CA ALA A 108 7.24 -6.79 -18.43
C ALA A 108 6.68 -5.56 -19.17
N LEU A 109 6.80 -5.49 -20.50
CA LEU A 109 6.46 -4.30 -21.29
C LEU A 109 5.04 -3.80 -21.00
N VAL A 110 4.04 -4.66 -21.09
CA VAL A 110 2.64 -4.25 -20.95
C VAL A 110 2.33 -3.78 -19.52
N PRO A 111 2.68 -4.53 -18.43
CA PRO A 111 2.46 -4.06 -17.08
C PRO A 111 3.22 -2.77 -16.72
N VAL A 112 4.48 -2.66 -17.15
CA VAL A 112 5.33 -1.48 -16.84
C VAL A 112 4.80 -0.23 -17.54
N VAL A 113 4.52 -0.31 -18.84
CA VAL A 113 3.97 0.84 -19.59
C VAL A 113 2.60 1.23 -19.05
N ALA A 114 1.76 0.24 -18.72
CA ALA A 114 0.47 0.50 -18.08
C ALA A 114 0.62 1.19 -16.71
N GLY A 115 1.62 0.77 -15.92
CA GLY A 115 1.95 1.41 -14.64
C GLY A 115 2.40 2.85 -14.81
N VAL A 116 3.26 3.13 -15.81
CA VAL A 116 3.62 4.52 -16.15
C VAL A 116 2.38 5.36 -16.42
N GLY A 117 1.41 4.85 -17.21
CA GLY A 117 0.13 5.53 -17.43
C GLY A 117 -0.68 5.71 -16.15
N GLY A 118 -0.69 4.67 -15.29
CA GLY A 118 -1.35 4.67 -13.98
C GLY A 118 -0.70 5.60 -12.95
N ILE A 119 0.50 6.07 -13.20
CA ILE A 119 1.22 7.08 -12.41
C ILE A 119 0.99 8.48 -13.00
N MET A 120 1.28 8.62 -14.29
CA MET A 120 1.27 9.93 -14.97
C MET A 120 -0.11 10.59 -14.97
N ILE A 121 -1.16 9.85 -15.35
CA ILE A 121 -2.48 10.46 -15.52
C ILE A 121 -3.09 10.91 -14.19
N PRO A 122 -3.08 10.09 -13.10
CA PRO A 122 -3.52 10.56 -11.77
C PRO A 122 -2.71 11.75 -11.27
N ALA A 123 -1.37 11.72 -11.43
CA ALA A 123 -0.51 12.82 -11.03
C ALA A 123 -0.85 14.12 -11.79
N LEU A 124 -1.07 14.05 -13.12
CA LEU A 124 -1.47 15.19 -13.93
C LEU A 124 -2.84 15.74 -13.54
N ILE A 125 -3.83 14.86 -13.28
CA ILE A 125 -5.16 15.29 -12.82
C ILE A 125 -5.04 16.02 -11.48
N TYR A 126 -4.36 15.44 -10.50
CA TYR A 126 -4.18 16.08 -9.21
C TYR A 126 -3.47 17.44 -9.35
N SER A 127 -2.40 17.47 -10.13
CA SER A 127 -1.62 18.68 -10.38
C SER A 127 -2.42 19.78 -11.06
N ALA A 128 -3.33 19.42 -11.96
CA ALA A 128 -4.21 20.39 -12.62
C ALA A 128 -5.16 21.10 -11.64
N PHE A 129 -5.67 20.37 -10.62
CA PHE A 129 -6.53 20.96 -9.57
C PHE A 129 -5.73 21.81 -8.57
N ASN A 130 -4.44 21.49 -8.36
CA ASN A 130 -3.60 22.10 -7.32
C ASN A 130 -2.47 22.97 -7.87
N TRP A 131 -2.52 23.32 -9.18
CA TRP A 131 -1.47 24.10 -9.81
C TRP A 131 -1.36 25.49 -9.17
N GLY A 132 -0.12 25.85 -8.78
CA GLY A 132 0.17 27.15 -8.14
C GLY A 132 -0.25 27.23 -6.67
N THR A 133 -0.73 26.15 -6.06
CA THR A 133 -1.03 26.09 -4.63
C THR A 133 0.10 25.40 -3.85
N PRO A 134 0.24 25.64 -2.53
CA PRO A 134 1.18 24.92 -1.69
C PRO A 134 0.87 23.42 -1.56
N TYR A 135 -0.33 22.99 -1.97
CA TYR A 135 -0.79 21.61 -1.89
C TYR A 135 -0.28 20.73 -3.03
N MET A 136 0.50 21.28 -3.95
CA MET A 136 1.11 20.54 -5.05
C MET A 136 1.94 19.33 -4.58
N VAL A 137 2.49 19.38 -3.36
CA VAL A 137 3.25 18.29 -2.74
C VAL A 137 2.44 16.98 -2.64
N GLY A 138 1.11 17.05 -2.65
CA GLY A 138 0.21 15.88 -2.59
C GLY A 138 0.03 15.13 -3.92
N TRP A 139 0.74 15.50 -5.00
CA TRP A 139 0.61 14.85 -6.32
C TRP A 139 0.84 13.32 -6.32
N PRO A 140 1.65 12.74 -5.40
CA PRO A 140 1.85 11.29 -5.38
C PRO A 140 0.69 10.52 -4.74
N ILE A 141 -0.19 11.17 -3.99
CA ILE A 141 -1.26 10.50 -3.24
C ILE A 141 -2.13 9.60 -4.14
N PRO A 142 -2.66 10.07 -5.30
CA PRO A 142 -3.49 9.24 -6.16
C PRO A 142 -2.71 8.27 -7.07
N VAL A 143 -1.39 8.21 -6.96
CA VAL A 143 -0.54 7.36 -7.79
C VAL A 143 -0.52 5.90 -7.30
N ALA A 144 -0.62 5.68 -6.01
CA ALA A 144 -0.47 4.37 -5.39
C ALA A 144 -1.66 3.42 -5.62
N THR A 145 -1.37 2.11 -5.56
CA THR A 145 -2.37 1.02 -5.62
C THR A 145 -2.25 0.15 -4.38
N ASP A 146 -3.35 -0.17 -3.72
CA ASP A 146 -3.38 -1.16 -2.64
C ASP A 146 -3.55 -2.57 -3.22
N ILE A 147 -2.43 -3.31 -3.35
CA ILE A 147 -2.40 -4.65 -3.92
C ILE A 147 -3.31 -5.62 -3.16
N ALA A 148 -3.21 -5.62 -1.82
CA ALA A 148 -3.94 -6.56 -0.98
C ALA A 148 -5.46 -6.38 -1.16
N PHE A 149 -5.89 -5.13 -1.21
CA PHE A 149 -7.29 -4.79 -1.41
C PHE A 149 -7.76 -5.10 -2.84
N ALA A 150 -7.01 -4.67 -3.85
CA ALA A 150 -7.34 -4.88 -5.26
C ALA A 150 -7.46 -6.37 -5.61
N LEU A 151 -6.52 -7.21 -5.16
CA LEU A 151 -6.56 -8.66 -5.34
C LEU A 151 -7.72 -9.31 -4.57
N GLY A 152 -8.02 -8.83 -3.36
CA GLY A 152 -9.17 -9.29 -2.58
C GLY A 152 -10.50 -9.05 -3.30
N VAL A 153 -10.70 -7.85 -3.86
CA VAL A 153 -11.90 -7.51 -4.65
C VAL A 153 -11.95 -8.32 -5.94
N LEU A 154 -10.82 -8.46 -6.64
CA LEU A 154 -10.74 -9.30 -7.84
C LEU A 154 -11.10 -10.77 -7.54
N ALA A 155 -10.68 -11.30 -6.40
CA ALA A 155 -10.99 -12.67 -5.99
C ALA A 155 -12.49 -12.88 -5.65
N ILE A 156 -13.21 -11.82 -5.26
CA ILE A 156 -14.65 -11.85 -4.98
C ILE A 156 -15.45 -11.69 -6.26
N PHE A 157 -15.21 -10.61 -7.01
CA PHE A 157 -16.03 -10.15 -8.12
C PHE A 157 -15.50 -10.58 -9.50
N GLY A 158 -14.20 -10.86 -9.63
CA GLY A 158 -13.54 -11.25 -10.90
C GLY A 158 -13.64 -12.74 -11.24
N ARG A 159 -14.56 -13.50 -10.62
CA ARG A 159 -14.74 -14.93 -10.87
C ARG A 159 -15.13 -15.18 -12.33
N GLY A 160 -14.23 -15.80 -13.10
CA GLY A 160 -14.39 -16.09 -14.53
C GLY A 160 -13.51 -15.24 -15.44
N LEU A 161 -12.86 -14.18 -14.92
CA LEU A 161 -11.80 -13.51 -15.64
C LEU A 161 -10.62 -14.45 -15.93
N PRO A 162 -9.92 -14.27 -17.06
CA PRO A 162 -8.73 -15.06 -17.37
C PRO A 162 -7.63 -14.84 -16.33
N LYS A 163 -6.81 -15.86 -16.10
CA LYS A 163 -5.68 -15.79 -15.14
C LYS A 163 -4.71 -14.64 -15.46
N SER A 164 -4.59 -14.28 -16.75
CA SER A 164 -3.77 -13.15 -17.21
C SER A 164 -4.20 -11.80 -16.60
N ALA A 165 -5.49 -11.59 -16.30
CA ALA A 165 -5.96 -10.38 -15.63
C ALA A 165 -5.40 -10.25 -14.19
N ARG A 166 -5.36 -11.37 -13.44
CA ARG A 166 -4.77 -11.39 -12.10
C ARG A 166 -3.25 -11.17 -12.15
N VAL A 167 -2.57 -11.83 -13.09
CA VAL A 167 -1.11 -11.68 -13.27
C VAL A 167 -0.77 -10.25 -13.68
N PHE A 168 -1.57 -9.65 -14.56
CA PHE A 168 -1.40 -8.27 -14.98
C PHE A 168 -1.60 -7.29 -13.81
N LEU A 169 -2.68 -7.45 -13.02
CA LEU A 169 -2.90 -6.63 -11.84
C LEU A 169 -1.75 -6.72 -10.83
N LEU A 170 -1.26 -7.95 -10.57
CA LEU A 170 -0.16 -8.17 -9.65
C LEU A 170 1.13 -7.48 -10.13
N ALA A 171 1.52 -7.70 -11.38
CA ALA A 171 2.72 -7.11 -11.95
C ALA A 171 2.65 -5.57 -12.02
N LEU A 172 1.48 -5.03 -12.35
CA LEU A 172 1.19 -3.60 -12.35
C LEU A 172 1.37 -3.01 -10.94
N ALA A 173 0.74 -3.63 -9.95
CA ALA A 173 0.74 -3.10 -8.59
C ALA A 173 2.14 -3.21 -7.94
N ILE A 174 2.91 -4.26 -8.21
CA ILE A 174 4.31 -4.36 -7.77
C ILE A 174 5.17 -3.27 -8.40
N PHE A 175 4.92 -2.91 -9.67
CA PHE A 175 5.59 -1.78 -10.31
C PHE A 175 5.17 -0.44 -9.68
N ASP A 176 3.87 -0.23 -9.43
CA ASP A 176 3.35 0.96 -8.75
C ASP A 176 3.97 1.12 -7.35
N ASP A 177 4.08 0.04 -6.58
CA ASP A 177 4.72 0.06 -5.25
C ASP A 177 6.21 0.43 -5.33
N LEU A 178 6.95 -0.10 -6.31
CA LEU A 178 8.35 0.28 -6.53
C LEU A 178 8.49 1.79 -6.76
N VAL A 179 7.64 2.35 -7.62
CA VAL A 179 7.67 3.79 -7.91
C VAL A 179 7.20 4.60 -6.70
N ALA A 180 6.13 4.16 -6.01
CA ALA A 180 5.63 4.81 -4.80
C ALA A 180 6.70 4.91 -3.71
N ILE A 181 7.44 3.82 -3.46
CA ILE A 181 8.54 3.79 -2.49
C ILE A 181 9.69 4.70 -2.93
N SER A 182 10.00 4.72 -4.23
CA SER A 182 11.03 5.62 -4.78
C SER A 182 10.64 7.09 -4.60
N ILE A 183 9.36 7.41 -4.81
CA ILE A 183 8.82 8.76 -4.57
C ILE A 183 8.94 9.11 -3.08
N ILE A 184 8.55 8.21 -2.17
CA ILE A 184 8.68 8.43 -0.73
C ILE A 184 10.13 8.71 -0.36
N ALA A 185 11.07 7.91 -0.84
CA ALA A 185 12.48 8.06 -0.53
C ALA A 185 13.12 9.35 -1.06
N ILE A 186 12.63 9.88 -2.19
CA ILE A 186 13.24 11.04 -2.87
C ILE A 186 12.55 12.34 -2.47
N PHE A 187 11.23 12.37 -2.41
CA PHE A 187 10.44 13.60 -2.27
C PHE A 187 10.03 13.92 -0.83
N TYR A 188 10.00 12.92 0.06
CA TYR A 188 9.61 13.09 1.46
C TYR A 188 10.79 12.87 2.42
N THR A 189 11.98 13.26 2.01
CA THR A 189 13.19 13.25 2.83
C THR A 189 13.59 14.70 3.12
N ASP A 190 13.52 15.11 4.39
CA ASP A 190 13.78 16.49 4.79
C ASP A 190 15.28 16.81 4.90
N SER A 191 16.06 15.90 5.48
CA SER A 191 17.50 16.07 5.68
C SER A 191 18.20 14.71 5.60
N LEU A 192 19.36 14.67 4.95
CA LEU A 192 20.13 13.45 4.78
C LEU A 192 21.34 13.43 5.70
N ALA A 193 21.34 12.50 6.67
CA ALA A 193 22.53 12.16 7.46
C ALA A 193 23.27 11.00 6.75
N MET A 194 24.27 11.34 5.96
CA MET A 194 25.01 10.39 5.11
C MET A 194 25.72 9.29 5.90
N GLU A 195 26.14 9.56 7.13
CA GLU A 195 26.76 8.57 8.02
C GLU A 195 25.80 7.42 8.34
N TRP A 196 24.51 7.71 8.55
CA TRP A 196 23.50 6.70 8.83
C TRP A 196 23.08 5.92 7.58
N LEU A 197 23.04 6.59 6.41
CA LEU A 197 22.85 5.87 5.13
C LEU A 197 24.01 4.91 4.85
N PHE A 198 25.24 5.34 5.14
CA PHE A 198 26.39 4.47 5.01
C PHE A 198 26.32 3.29 5.99
N ALA A 199 25.91 3.52 7.23
CA ALA A 199 25.68 2.46 8.21
C ALA A 199 24.61 1.47 7.71
N ALA A 200 23.47 1.96 7.19
CA ALA A 200 22.45 1.12 6.60
C ALA A 200 22.99 0.26 5.44
N ALA A 201 23.77 0.86 4.54
CA ALA A 201 24.40 0.15 3.42
C ALA A 201 25.38 -0.95 3.91
N LEU A 202 26.18 -0.68 4.96
CA LEU A 202 27.06 -1.69 5.56
C LEU A 202 26.28 -2.86 6.18
N ILE A 203 25.19 -2.57 6.89
CA ILE A 203 24.35 -3.61 7.49
C ILE A 203 23.71 -4.46 6.37
N LEU A 204 23.23 -3.84 5.32
CA LEU A 204 22.66 -4.53 4.15
C LEU A 204 23.73 -5.40 3.44
N ALA A 205 24.96 -4.90 3.29
CA ALA A 205 26.07 -5.67 2.72
C ALA A 205 26.45 -6.87 3.60
N ALA A 206 26.53 -6.68 4.93
CA ALA A 206 26.77 -7.75 5.88
C ALA A 206 25.65 -8.82 5.83
N HIS A 207 24.39 -8.37 5.71
CA HIS A 207 23.25 -9.27 5.53
C HIS A 207 23.34 -10.09 4.24
N ALA A 208 23.71 -9.45 3.11
CA ALA A 208 23.89 -10.12 1.83
C ALA A 208 24.98 -11.21 1.88
N ILE A 209 26.05 -10.96 2.65
CA ILE A 209 27.11 -11.94 2.90
C ILE A 209 26.57 -13.08 3.77
N ALA A 210 25.86 -12.76 4.86
CA ALA A 210 25.30 -13.75 5.78
C ALA A 210 24.32 -14.72 5.08
N GLU A 211 23.53 -14.23 4.11
CA GLU A 211 22.63 -15.06 3.30
C GLU A 211 23.37 -16.12 2.47
N ARG A 212 24.67 -15.96 2.21
CA ARG A 212 25.50 -16.89 1.44
C ARG A 212 26.22 -17.92 2.30
N ILE A 213 26.32 -17.68 3.60
CA ILE A 213 27.04 -18.58 4.52
C ILE A 213 26.09 -19.68 5.04
N PRO A 214 26.35 -20.95 4.75
CA PRO A 214 25.54 -22.04 5.27
C PRO A 214 25.68 -22.17 6.80
N LYS A 215 24.65 -22.71 7.45
CA LYS A 215 24.59 -22.99 8.91
C LYS A 215 24.50 -21.77 9.83
N LEU A 216 24.45 -20.54 9.35
CA LEU A 216 24.13 -19.38 10.19
C LEU A 216 22.67 -19.41 10.64
N PRO A 217 22.35 -18.86 11.84
CA PRO A 217 20.99 -18.72 12.33
C PRO A 217 20.25 -17.61 11.56
N ILE A 218 19.99 -17.86 10.28
CA ILE A 218 19.57 -16.83 9.31
C ILE A 218 18.27 -16.10 9.70
N VAL A 219 17.37 -16.76 10.44
CA VAL A 219 16.12 -16.13 10.91
C VAL A 219 16.43 -15.03 11.91
N ALA A 220 17.30 -15.29 12.88
CA ALA A 220 17.73 -14.30 13.87
C ALA A 220 18.50 -13.15 13.20
N ILE A 221 19.36 -13.46 12.22
CA ILE A 221 20.11 -12.47 11.45
C ILE A 221 19.15 -11.57 10.65
N ARG A 222 18.13 -12.13 10.00
CA ARG A 222 17.12 -11.34 9.28
C ARG A 222 16.37 -10.40 10.20
N PHE A 223 15.95 -10.90 11.34
CA PHE A 223 15.25 -10.06 12.33
C PHE A 223 16.15 -8.94 12.84
N ALA A 224 17.39 -9.25 13.25
CA ALA A 224 18.36 -8.25 13.70
C ALA A 224 18.67 -7.24 12.60
N SER A 225 18.92 -7.69 11.36
CA SER A 225 19.16 -6.80 10.22
C SER A 225 17.96 -5.90 9.92
N PHE A 226 16.73 -6.40 10.02
CA PHE A 226 15.53 -5.60 9.84
C PHE A 226 15.48 -4.44 10.83
N ILE A 227 15.69 -4.70 12.12
CA ILE A 227 15.67 -3.66 13.15
C ILE A 227 16.83 -2.67 12.97
N LEU A 228 18.04 -3.18 12.69
CA LEU A 228 19.23 -2.32 12.53
C LEU A 228 19.15 -1.44 11.27
N VAL A 229 18.71 -1.99 10.13
CA VAL A 229 18.51 -1.21 8.89
C VAL A 229 17.39 -0.19 9.08
N TRP A 230 16.28 -0.61 9.68
CA TRP A 230 15.16 0.30 9.98
C TRP A 230 15.64 1.48 10.85
N TYR A 231 16.37 1.20 11.92
CA TYR A 231 16.93 2.23 12.80
C TYR A 231 17.91 3.15 12.07
N ALA A 232 18.81 2.61 11.28
CA ALA A 232 19.78 3.41 10.52
C ALA A 232 19.12 4.27 9.46
N VAL A 233 18.11 3.76 8.75
CA VAL A 233 17.32 4.52 7.76
C VAL A 233 16.50 5.61 8.47
N TYR A 234 15.87 5.31 9.61
CA TYR A 234 15.17 6.32 10.41
C TYR A 234 16.11 7.47 10.81
N GLN A 235 17.29 7.17 11.35
CA GLN A 235 18.27 8.19 11.76
C GLN A 235 18.86 8.96 10.57
N SER A 236 18.79 8.42 9.35
CA SER A 236 19.28 9.09 8.16
C SER A 236 18.37 10.19 7.65
N GLY A 237 17.14 10.31 8.18
CA GLY A 237 16.11 11.23 7.70
C GLY A 237 15.32 10.70 6.48
N VAL A 238 15.69 9.53 5.94
CA VAL A 238 14.89 8.84 4.94
C VAL A 238 13.72 8.12 5.65
N HIS A 239 12.55 8.09 5.00
CA HIS A 239 11.39 7.43 5.60
C HIS A 239 11.68 5.96 5.92
N ALA A 240 11.45 5.57 7.18
CA ALA A 240 11.93 4.31 7.74
C ALA A 240 11.36 3.05 7.05
N THR A 241 10.21 3.15 6.39
CA THR A 241 9.61 2.03 5.62
C THR A 241 10.48 1.55 4.46
N VAL A 242 11.33 2.42 3.90
CA VAL A 242 12.28 2.09 2.81
C VAL A 242 13.25 0.98 3.24
N ALA A 243 13.57 0.90 4.54
CA ALA A 243 14.40 -0.16 5.10
C ALA A 243 13.85 -1.57 4.83
N GLY A 244 12.52 -1.73 4.93
CA GLY A 244 11.86 -3.01 4.63
C GLY A 244 12.12 -3.45 3.19
N VAL A 245 11.89 -2.54 2.24
CA VAL A 245 12.11 -2.83 0.81
C VAL A 245 13.57 -3.13 0.51
N ALA A 246 14.48 -2.30 1.03
CA ALA A 246 15.92 -2.49 0.81
C ALA A 246 16.38 -3.87 1.28
N LEU A 247 15.94 -4.31 2.47
CA LEU A 247 16.23 -5.63 2.99
C LEU A 247 15.60 -6.75 2.14
N GLY A 248 14.33 -6.57 1.72
CA GLY A 248 13.62 -7.51 0.86
C GLY A 248 14.32 -7.75 -0.47
N LEU A 249 14.83 -6.69 -1.10
CA LEU A 249 15.56 -6.74 -2.37
C LEU A 249 16.91 -7.47 -2.26
N ILE A 250 17.52 -7.51 -1.09
CA ILE A 250 18.82 -8.18 -0.87
C ILE A 250 18.68 -9.69 -0.66
N ILE A 251 17.57 -10.12 -0.08
CA ILE A 251 17.31 -11.54 0.16
C ILE A 251 17.23 -12.28 -1.19
N PRO A 252 17.88 -13.46 -1.33
CA PRO A 252 17.88 -14.22 -2.58
C PRO A 252 16.48 -14.56 -3.08
N ALA A 253 16.21 -14.37 -4.36
CA ALA A 253 14.90 -14.62 -4.98
C ALA A 253 14.37 -16.04 -4.76
N THR A 254 15.25 -17.04 -4.69
CA THR A 254 14.89 -18.44 -4.39
C THR A 254 14.28 -18.63 -3.00
N ARG A 255 14.57 -17.74 -2.06
CA ARG A 255 14.02 -17.75 -0.70
C ARG A 255 12.86 -16.77 -0.54
N ALA A 256 12.78 -15.75 -1.39
CA ALA A 256 11.80 -14.66 -1.31
C ALA A 256 10.36 -15.21 -1.32
N HIS A 257 9.99 -16.07 -2.26
CA HIS A 257 8.63 -16.62 -2.35
C HIS A 257 8.19 -17.37 -1.08
N SER A 258 9.08 -18.18 -0.49
CA SER A 258 8.80 -18.88 0.76
C SER A 258 8.64 -17.93 1.95
N LEU A 259 9.40 -16.83 1.98
CA LEU A 259 9.32 -15.82 3.03
C LEU A 259 8.05 -14.99 2.90
N VAL A 260 7.66 -14.60 1.69
CA VAL A 260 6.38 -13.95 1.43
C VAL A 260 5.25 -14.79 2.00
N GLY A 261 5.18 -16.09 1.69
CA GLY A 261 4.14 -16.99 2.22
C GLY A 261 4.09 -17.08 3.75
N LYS A 262 5.20 -16.79 4.45
CA LYS A 262 5.26 -16.78 5.93
C LYS A 262 4.92 -15.41 6.54
N LEU A 263 5.31 -14.32 5.89
CA LEU A 263 5.15 -12.96 6.39
C LEU A 263 3.82 -12.33 5.98
N GLN A 264 3.31 -12.66 4.80
CA GLN A 264 2.07 -12.10 4.26
C GLN A 264 0.84 -12.30 5.17
N PRO A 265 0.64 -13.44 5.85
CA PRO A 265 -0.43 -13.57 6.85
C PRO A 265 -0.33 -12.52 7.97
N TRP A 266 0.88 -12.28 8.49
CA TRP A 266 1.12 -11.24 9.50
C TRP A 266 0.79 -9.84 8.95
N THR A 267 1.33 -9.49 7.79
CA THR A 267 1.09 -8.16 7.22
C THR A 267 -0.38 -7.92 6.90
N ASN A 268 -1.06 -8.91 6.33
CA ASN A 268 -2.47 -8.80 5.95
C ASN A 268 -3.44 -8.82 7.13
N THR A 269 -3.06 -9.43 8.25
CA THR A 269 -3.97 -9.59 9.40
C THR A 269 -3.67 -8.64 10.55
N ILE A 270 -2.47 -8.11 10.64
CA ILE A 270 -2.04 -7.22 11.73
C ILE A 270 -1.49 -5.90 11.21
N ALA A 271 -0.42 -5.91 10.40
CA ALA A 271 0.25 -4.67 10.03
C ALA A 271 -0.65 -3.72 9.24
N LEU A 272 -1.24 -4.18 8.14
CA LEU A 272 -2.12 -3.36 7.29
C LEU A 272 -3.41 -2.93 8.01
N PRO A 273 -4.17 -3.81 8.72
CA PRO A 273 -5.34 -3.37 9.46
C PRO A 273 -5.03 -2.38 10.58
N LEU A 274 -3.93 -2.57 11.32
CA LEU A 274 -3.52 -1.64 12.36
C LEU A 274 -3.14 -0.27 11.78
N PHE A 275 -2.39 -0.26 10.68
CA PHE A 275 -2.08 0.97 9.96
C PHE A 275 -3.35 1.65 9.45
N ALA A 276 -4.25 0.93 8.78
CA ALA A 276 -5.49 1.50 8.26
C ALA A 276 -6.38 2.08 9.37
N PHE A 277 -6.45 1.40 10.52
CA PHE A 277 -7.18 1.89 11.68
C PHE A 277 -6.68 3.27 12.13
N PHE A 278 -5.37 3.43 12.33
CA PHE A 278 -4.80 4.71 12.77
C PHE A 278 -4.77 5.77 11.67
N ALA A 279 -4.50 5.39 10.42
CA ALA A 279 -4.45 6.33 9.30
C ALA A 279 -5.82 6.97 9.01
N VAL A 280 -6.91 6.20 9.20
CA VAL A 280 -8.30 6.68 8.98
C VAL A 280 -8.93 7.27 10.26
N ALA A 281 -8.29 7.13 11.42
CA ALA A 281 -8.75 7.74 12.67
C ALA A 281 -8.50 9.26 12.63
N ILE A 282 -9.41 9.96 11.97
CA ILE A 282 -9.45 11.42 11.80
C ILE A 282 -10.80 11.98 12.25
N THR A 283 -10.83 13.23 12.68
CA THR A 283 -12.09 13.98 12.79
C THR A 283 -12.59 14.27 11.39
N LEU A 284 -13.87 13.99 11.12
CA LEU A 284 -14.46 14.31 9.82
C LEU A 284 -14.40 15.81 9.56
N PRO A 285 -13.83 16.24 8.43
CA PRO A 285 -13.75 17.65 8.10
C PRO A 285 -15.16 18.24 7.91
N THR A 286 -15.35 19.46 8.42
CA THR A 286 -16.57 20.24 8.15
C THR A 286 -16.32 21.10 6.91
N PHE A 287 -17.03 20.80 5.83
CA PHE A 287 -16.98 21.62 4.63
C PHE A 287 -17.89 22.85 4.81
N GLU A 288 -17.35 23.88 5.46
CA GLU A 288 -18.18 25.07 5.80
C GLU A 288 -18.48 25.97 4.60
N THR A 289 -17.65 25.98 3.55
CA THR A 289 -17.82 26.87 2.40
C THR A 289 -17.57 26.23 1.04
N GLU A 290 -16.42 25.58 0.81
CA GLU A 290 -16.05 24.97 -0.47
C GLU A 290 -15.26 23.67 -0.26
N ILE A 291 -15.48 22.71 -1.19
CA ILE A 291 -14.67 21.48 -1.26
C ILE A 291 -13.28 21.85 -1.76
N SER A 292 -12.23 21.49 -1.02
CA SER A 292 -10.87 21.84 -1.39
C SER A 292 -10.41 21.22 -2.72
N SER A 293 -9.46 21.89 -3.38
CA SER A 293 -8.80 21.38 -4.58
C SER A 293 -8.07 20.07 -4.31
N VAL A 294 -7.56 19.86 -3.08
CA VAL A 294 -6.93 18.62 -2.65
C VAL A 294 -7.92 17.47 -2.64
N PHE A 295 -9.09 17.66 -1.99
CA PHE A 295 -10.15 16.66 -1.96
C PHE A 295 -10.60 16.28 -3.37
N THR A 296 -10.96 17.29 -4.18
CA THR A 296 -11.45 17.08 -5.54
C THR A 296 -10.39 16.40 -6.42
N GLY A 297 -9.14 16.87 -6.34
CA GLY A 297 -8.02 16.33 -7.08
C GLY A 297 -7.80 14.85 -6.80
N ILE A 298 -7.75 14.43 -5.51
CA ILE A 298 -7.56 13.02 -5.13
C ILE A 298 -8.79 12.18 -5.50
N ALA A 299 -10.00 12.63 -5.15
CA ALA A 299 -11.24 11.87 -5.34
C ALA A 299 -11.53 11.56 -6.81
N ILE A 300 -11.08 12.43 -7.74
CA ILE A 300 -11.17 12.21 -9.19
C ILE A 300 -9.95 11.43 -9.72
N ALA A 301 -8.75 11.81 -9.32
CA ALA A 301 -7.53 11.23 -9.88
C ALA A 301 -7.40 9.72 -9.60
N LEU A 302 -7.80 9.25 -8.41
CA LEU A 302 -7.78 7.83 -8.08
C LEU A 302 -8.63 6.98 -9.04
N PRO A 303 -9.96 7.17 -9.16
CA PRO A 303 -10.75 6.36 -10.07
C PRO A 303 -10.50 6.69 -11.53
N VAL A 304 -10.64 7.96 -11.91
CA VAL A 304 -10.61 8.35 -13.33
C VAL A 304 -9.18 8.26 -13.89
N GLY A 305 -8.21 8.79 -13.15
CA GLY A 305 -6.81 8.82 -13.59
C GLY A 305 -6.23 7.40 -13.79
N LYS A 306 -6.48 6.50 -12.82
CA LYS A 306 -6.03 5.10 -12.93
C LYS A 306 -6.74 4.36 -14.07
N ILE A 307 -8.07 4.49 -14.20
CA ILE A 307 -8.82 3.82 -15.28
C ILE A 307 -8.32 4.29 -16.64
N VAL A 308 -8.23 5.58 -16.87
CA VAL A 308 -7.79 6.15 -18.14
C VAL A 308 -6.32 5.81 -18.40
N GLY A 309 -5.44 6.13 -17.45
CA GLY A 309 -3.99 5.96 -17.60
C GLY A 309 -3.60 4.49 -17.86
N ILE A 310 -4.01 3.59 -16.97
CA ILE A 310 -3.67 2.18 -17.11
C ILE A 310 -4.27 1.59 -18.39
N THR A 311 -5.55 1.88 -18.69
CA THR A 311 -6.22 1.29 -19.85
C THR A 311 -5.59 1.73 -21.16
N LEU A 312 -5.39 3.03 -21.36
CA LEU A 312 -4.81 3.56 -22.60
C LEU A 312 -3.38 3.08 -22.82
N PHE A 313 -2.55 3.14 -21.79
CA PHE A 313 -1.16 2.72 -21.89
C PHE A 313 -1.01 1.21 -22.02
N ALA A 314 -1.86 0.41 -21.34
CA ALA A 314 -1.90 -1.04 -21.52
C ALA A 314 -2.30 -1.44 -22.95
N LEU A 315 -3.32 -0.80 -23.52
CA LEU A 315 -3.75 -1.05 -24.88
C LEU A 315 -2.65 -0.69 -25.89
N ALA A 316 -2.03 0.48 -25.75
CA ALA A 316 -0.93 0.92 -26.60
C ALA A 316 0.25 -0.07 -26.53
N ALA A 317 0.67 -0.43 -25.31
CA ALA A 317 1.75 -1.40 -25.09
C ALA A 317 1.41 -2.78 -25.65
N ASN A 318 0.18 -3.27 -25.43
CA ASN A 318 -0.26 -4.56 -25.92
C ASN A 318 -0.35 -4.63 -27.44
N ALA A 319 -0.65 -3.50 -28.12
CA ALA A 319 -0.68 -3.43 -29.58
C ALA A 319 0.73 -3.57 -30.20
N ILE A 320 1.76 -2.97 -29.57
CA ILE A 320 3.15 -3.01 -30.06
C ILE A 320 3.94 -4.23 -29.55
N ALA A 321 3.44 -4.92 -28.50
CA ALA A 321 4.09 -6.10 -27.94
C ALA A 321 4.22 -7.23 -28.97
N GLN A 322 5.28 -8.04 -28.86
CA GLN A 322 5.46 -9.26 -29.65
C GLN A 322 4.32 -10.24 -29.39
N LYS A 323 3.99 -11.08 -30.36
CA LYS A 323 2.84 -12.01 -30.27
C LYS A 323 2.83 -12.85 -28.98
N ASP A 324 3.99 -13.37 -28.59
CA ASP A 324 4.15 -14.23 -27.40
C ASP A 324 4.09 -13.46 -26.07
N ALA A 325 4.22 -12.13 -26.13
CA ALA A 325 4.18 -11.22 -24.98
C ALA A 325 2.83 -10.50 -24.83
N ARG A 326 1.96 -10.60 -25.83
CA ARG A 326 0.62 -9.99 -25.79
C ARG A 326 -0.24 -10.65 -24.73
N LEU A 327 -0.85 -9.82 -23.93
CA LEU A 327 -1.86 -10.29 -22.97
C LEU A 327 -3.16 -10.58 -23.75
N PRO A 328 -3.79 -11.75 -23.53
CA PRO A 328 -5.08 -12.09 -24.12
C PRO A 328 -6.22 -11.37 -23.40
N LEU A 329 -6.12 -10.04 -23.28
CA LEU A 329 -7.07 -9.15 -22.60
C LEU A 329 -7.61 -8.12 -23.59
N GLN A 330 -8.90 -7.85 -23.49
CA GLN A 330 -9.59 -6.83 -24.26
C GLN A 330 -9.67 -5.51 -23.48
N LEU A 331 -10.05 -4.41 -24.15
CA LEU A 331 -10.25 -3.10 -23.53
C LEU A 331 -11.08 -3.16 -22.24
N PRO A 332 -12.26 -3.83 -22.18
CA PRO A 332 -13.03 -3.88 -20.93
C PRO A 332 -12.34 -4.67 -19.80
N ASP A 333 -11.43 -5.60 -20.14
CA ASP A 333 -10.65 -6.34 -19.13
C ASP A 333 -9.58 -5.46 -18.51
N PHE A 334 -8.87 -4.68 -19.36
CA PHE A 334 -7.92 -3.67 -18.88
C PHE A 334 -8.61 -2.62 -18.03
N ALA A 335 -9.79 -2.12 -18.44
CA ALA A 335 -10.57 -1.16 -17.66
C ALA A 335 -11.04 -1.73 -16.32
N ALA A 336 -11.43 -3.01 -16.26
CA ALA A 336 -11.80 -3.67 -15.02
C ALA A 336 -10.61 -3.76 -14.05
N VAL A 337 -9.43 -4.17 -14.55
CA VAL A 337 -8.20 -4.23 -13.75
C VAL A 337 -7.76 -2.83 -13.33
N ALA A 338 -7.83 -1.84 -14.22
CA ALA A 338 -7.49 -0.46 -13.95
C ALA A 338 -8.40 0.17 -12.87
N GLY A 339 -9.70 -0.13 -12.90
CA GLY A 339 -10.63 0.27 -11.85
C GLY A 339 -10.25 -0.31 -10.47
N LEU A 340 -9.83 -1.57 -10.41
CA LEU A 340 -9.33 -2.17 -9.18
C LEU A 340 -7.99 -1.57 -8.74
N ALA A 341 -7.10 -1.25 -9.67
CA ALA A 341 -5.83 -0.59 -9.38
C ALA A 341 -6.00 0.86 -8.88
N GLY A 342 -7.17 1.49 -9.13
CA GLY A 342 -7.53 2.77 -8.55
C GLY A 342 -7.86 2.75 -7.05
N ILE A 343 -7.86 1.56 -6.41
CA ILE A 343 -7.96 1.45 -4.95
C ILE A 343 -6.59 1.76 -4.35
N GLY A 344 -6.37 3.01 -3.94
CA GLY A 344 -5.06 3.45 -3.43
C GLY A 344 -4.87 3.20 -1.93
N PHE A 345 -5.93 3.21 -1.21
CA PHE A 345 -6.17 3.08 0.23
C PHE A 345 -4.91 3.19 1.12
N THR A 346 -4.24 2.09 1.51
CA THR A 346 -3.16 2.10 2.50
C THR A 346 -1.95 2.94 2.07
N VAL A 347 -1.44 2.75 0.86
CA VAL A 347 -0.26 3.48 0.39
C VAL A 347 -0.59 4.95 0.10
N SER A 348 -1.78 5.23 -0.46
CA SER A 348 -2.26 6.62 -0.62
C SER A 348 -2.42 7.32 0.74
N MET A 349 -2.85 6.62 1.80
CA MET A 349 -2.93 7.19 3.15
C MET A 349 -1.56 7.46 3.75
N LEU A 350 -0.59 6.57 3.52
CA LEU A 350 0.78 6.83 3.92
C LEU A 350 1.32 8.11 3.25
N MET A 351 1.12 8.24 1.94
CA MET A 351 1.52 9.45 1.21
C MET A 351 0.77 10.70 1.69
N THR A 352 -0.50 10.58 2.06
CA THR A 352 -1.29 11.68 2.65
C THR A 352 -0.69 12.16 3.97
N ASN A 353 -0.32 11.22 4.84
CA ASN A 353 0.33 11.54 6.11
C ASN A 353 1.67 12.26 5.90
N LEU A 354 2.47 11.81 4.94
CA LEU A 354 3.76 12.43 4.61
C LEU A 354 3.60 13.80 3.94
N ALA A 355 2.70 13.91 2.96
CA ALA A 355 2.53 15.14 2.19
C ALA A 355 1.97 16.30 3.05
N PHE A 356 1.11 15.98 4.02
CA PHE A 356 0.36 16.97 4.80
C PHE A 356 0.56 16.81 6.32
N GLU A 357 1.73 16.32 6.74
CA GLU A 357 2.06 16.14 8.16
C GLU A 357 1.88 17.42 8.97
N SER A 358 2.32 18.55 8.40
CA SER A 358 2.29 19.88 9.04
C SER A 358 0.92 20.58 8.95
N ILE A 359 -0.06 20.04 8.19
CA ILE A 359 -1.36 20.68 7.94
C ILE A 359 -2.49 19.68 8.24
N PRO A 360 -2.89 19.51 9.54
CA PRO A 360 -3.84 18.47 9.95
C PRO A 360 -5.21 18.56 9.27
N GLU A 361 -5.69 19.76 8.96
CA GLU A 361 -6.98 20.00 8.29
C GLU A 361 -6.97 19.44 6.86
N ILE A 362 -5.95 19.80 6.07
CA ILE A 362 -5.77 19.31 4.70
C ILE A 362 -5.49 17.79 4.70
N ARG A 363 -4.75 17.29 5.70
CA ARG A 363 -4.53 15.85 5.87
C ARG A 363 -5.85 15.10 6.08
N ALA A 364 -6.77 15.65 6.88
CA ALA A 364 -8.08 15.04 7.10
C ALA A 364 -8.93 15.02 5.82
N GLU A 365 -8.96 16.13 5.07
CA GLU A 365 -9.66 16.20 3.78
C GLU A 365 -9.06 15.24 2.75
N ALA A 366 -7.73 15.18 2.63
CA ALA A 366 -7.03 14.27 1.73
C ALA A 366 -7.30 12.80 2.11
N THR A 367 -7.30 12.47 3.40
CA THR A 367 -7.66 11.12 3.90
C THR A 367 -9.08 10.75 3.50
N LEU A 368 -10.04 11.66 3.68
CA LEU A 368 -11.43 11.43 3.26
C LEU A 368 -11.54 11.28 1.74
N ALA A 369 -10.80 12.08 0.96
CA ALA A 369 -10.75 11.99 -0.49
C ALA A 369 -10.18 10.63 -0.96
N VAL A 370 -9.15 10.11 -0.30
CA VAL A 370 -8.60 8.76 -0.56
C VAL A 370 -9.65 7.68 -0.30
N ILE A 371 -10.43 7.79 0.80
CA ILE A 371 -11.52 6.85 1.10
C ILE A 371 -12.57 6.90 -0.02
N VAL A 372 -13.06 8.09 -0.35
CA VAL A 372 -14.10 8.28 -1.37
C VAL A 372 -13.63 7.79 -2.74
N GLY A 373 -12.42 8.18 -3.18
CA GLY A 373 -11.84 7.77 -4.45
C GLY A 373 -11.60 6.26 -4.52
N SER A 374 -11.10 5.65 -3.43
CA SER A 374 -10.90 4.20 -3.34
C SER A 374 -12.22 3.44 -3.37
N LEU A 375 -13.27 3.91 -2.71
CA LEU A 375 -14.61 3.30 -2.75
C LEU A 375 -15.25 3.44 -4.15
N ALA A 376 -15.09 4.57 -4.82
CA ALA A 376 -15.54 4.76 -6.21
C ALA A 376 -14.81 3.78 -7.15
N SER A 377 -13.49 3.66 -7.02
CA SER A 377 -12.66 2.70 -7.77
C SER A 377 -13.08 1.26 -7.52
N LEU A 378 -13.33 0.91 -6.26
CA LEU A 378 -13.81 -0.41 -5.86
C LEU A 378 -15.16 -0.71 -6.52
N ALA A 379 -16.13 0.19 -6.42
CA ALA A 379 -17.46 -0.02 -6.97
C ALA A 379 -17.41 -0.22 -8.49
N PHE A 380 -16.68 0.65 -9.19
CA PHE A 380 -16.55 0.59 -10.65
C PHE A 380 -15.75 -0.65 -11.10
N GLY A 381 -14.58 -0.90 -10.48
CA GLY A 381 -13.73 -2.03 -10.79
C GLY A 381 -14.41 -3.38 -10.50
N ALA A 382 -15.10 -3.51 -9.37
CA ALA A 382 -15.89 -4.70 -9.02
C ALA A 382 -17.03 -4.94 -10.01
N TYR A 383 -17.77 -3.89 -10.39
CA TYR A 383 -18.84 -3.98 -11.37
C TYR A 383 -18.34 -4.48 -12.73
N LEU A 384 -17.28 -3.86 -13.27
CA LEU A 384 -16.69 -4.29 -14.54
C LEU A 384 -16.11 -5.70 -14.47
N ALA A 385 -15.39 -6.03 -13.39
CA ALA A 385 -14.83 -7.37 -13.19
C ALA A 385 -15.93 -8.45 -13.17
N GLN A 386 -17.08 -8.15 -12.53
CA GLN A 386 -18.22 -9.07 -12.50
C GLN A 386 -18.86 -9.24 -13.89
N LEU A 387 -19.05 -8.15 -14.64
CA LEU A 387 -19.58 -8.20 -16.00
C LEU A 387 -18.69 -9.03 -16.92
N ARG A 388 -17.40 -8.76 -16.90
CA ARG A 388 -16.41 -9.49 -17.73
C ARG A 388 -16.30 -10.95 -17.32
N GLY A 389 -16.30 -11.26 -16.02
CA GLY A 389 -16.30 -12.63 -15.52
C GLY A 389 -17.53 -13.44 -16.00
N ARG A 390 -18.72 -12.80 -16.03
CA ARG A 390 -19.93 -13.42 -16.59
C ARG A 390 -19.83 -13.64 -18.11
N HIS A 391 -19.24 -12.68 -18.83
CA HIS A 391 -19.02 -12.82 -20.28
C HIS A 391 -18.15 -14.03 -20.61
N TYR A 392 -16.98 -14.16 -19.96
CA TYR A 392 -16.08 -15.30 -20.18
C TYR A 392 -16.70 -16.65 -19.83
N LYS A 393 -17.52 -16.72 -18.75
CA LYS A 393 -18.24 -17.96 -18.43
C LYS A 393 -19.27 -18.35 -19.48
N LYS A 394 -19.96 -17.39 -20.09
CA LYS A 394 -20.92 -17.66 -21.17
C LYS A 394 -20.20 -18.19 -22.42
N THR A 395 -19.07 -17.58 -22.80
CA THR A 395 -18.29 -17.99 -23.97
C THR A 395 -17.61 -19.34 -23.79
N ALA A 396 -17.23 -19.71 -22.53
CA ALA A 396 -16.66 -21.02 -22.25
C ALA A 396 -17.67 -22.19 -22.26
N ASN A 397 -18.97 -21.89 -22.16
CA ASN A 397 -20.05 -22.88 -22.18
C ASN A 397 -20.70 -23.01 -23.58
N GLN A 398 -20.27 -22.23 -24.56
CA GLN A 398 -20.59 -22.33 -25.99
C GLN A 398 -19.49 -23.08 -26.75
#